data_e2a62288322258d358da16aa0ec9e38a
#
_entry.id   e2a62288322258d358da16aa0ec9e38a
#
_cell.length_a   1.000
_cell.length_b   1.000
_cell.length_c   1.000
_cell.angle_alpha   90.00
_cell.angle_beta   90.00
_cell.angle_gamma   90.00
#
_symmetry.space_group_name_H-M   'P 1'
#
loop_
_entity.id
_entity.type
_entity.pdbx_description
1 polymer ?
#
loop_
_entity_poly.entity_id
_entity_poly.type
_entity_poly.pdbx_seq_one_letter_code
_entity_poly.pdbx_strand_id
1 'polypeptide(L)'
;LHLIAIASILMPLKGNATPLYHTKTANFNIEKDLLLVNYDCKTVVDDLHSVAAFITLMSAPAFKKVNYHAVAGTYGIQEGLYVPPNDLFRLAFGDNWTDAHENLENAVARVKVLAKKTLASQGDIWIADAGQSDFTAALVKELQADLPELNISQRIHVVQHSDWNEEVTAPENLEFVKKNTTY
;
A
#
# COMPACT_ATOMS: atom_id res chain seq x y z
N LEU A 1 -60.19 -45.18 5.46
CA LEU A 1 -58.80 -44.83 5.86
C LEU A 1 -58.00 -44.59 4.58
N HIS A 2 -57.74 -43.31 4.27
CA HIS A 2 -56.89 -42.95 3.14
C HIS A 2 -55.55 -42.50 3.66
N LEU A 3 -54.49 -43.26 3.34
CA LEU A 3 -53.11 -42.86 3.56
C LEU A 3 -52.67 -41.93 2.41
N ILE A 4 -52.34 -40.70 2.77
CA ILE A 4 -51.69 -39.76 1.85
C ILE A 4 -50.18 -39.90 2.06
N ALA A 5 -49.50 -40.42 1.03
CA ALA A 5 -48.04 -40.49 1.01
C ALA A 5 -47.50 -39.11 0.50
N ILE A 6 -46.81 -38.39 1.38
CA ILE A 6 -46.07 -37.17 1.00
C ILE A 6 -44.69 -37.62 0.53
N ALA A 7 -44.48 -37.55 -0.75
CA ALA A 7 -43.16 -37.70 -1.38
C ALA A 7 -42.38 -36.39 -1.26
N SER A 8 -41.40 -36.36 -0.35
CA SER A 8 -40.45 -35.25 -0.23
C SER A 8 -39.43 -35.34 -1.36
N ILE A 9 -39.55 -34.44 -2.31
CA ILE A 9 -38.54 -34.27 -3.38
C ILE A 9 -37.34 -33.51 -2.78
N LEU A 10 -36.29 -34.21 -2.41
CA LEU A 10 -34.96 -33.60 -2.13
C LEU A 10 -34.33 -33.19 -3.47
N MET A 11 -34.39 -31.91 -3.82
CA MET A 11 -33.54 -31.36 -4.85
C MET A 11 -32.12 -31.17 -4.29
N PRO A 12 -31.10 -31.70 -4.96
CA PRO A 12 -29.71 -31.40 -4.57
C PRO A 12 -29.43 -29.93 -4.87
N LEU A 13 -29.21 -29.10 -3.84
CA LEU A 13 -28.62 -27.78 -3.97
C LEU A 13 -27.20 -27.94 -4.55
N LYS A 14 -27.06 -27.66 -5.85
CA LYS A 14 -25.73 -27.45 -6.45
C LYS A 14 -25.15 -26.20 -5.80
N GLY A 15 -24.41 -26.38 -4.73
CA GLY A 15 -23.55 -25.35 -4.18
C GLY A 15 -22.47 -25.03 -5.24
N ASN A 16 -22.53 -23.84 -5.83
CA ASN A 16 -21.40 -23.29 -6.55
C ASN A 16 -20.28 -23.11 -5.53
N ALA A 17 -19.35 -24.06 -5.50
CA ALA A 17 -18.10 -23.86 -4.78
C ALA A 17 -17.38 -22.70 -5.48
N THR A 18 -17.37 -21.55 -4.84
CA THR A 18 -16.47 -20.45 -5.22
C THR A 18 -15.06 -21.03 -5.20
N PRO A 19 -14.27 -20.90 -6.27
CA PRO A 19 -12.89 -21.37 -6.24
C PRO A 19 -12.19 -20.68 -5.07
N LEU A 20 -11.69 -21.45 -4.11
CA LEU A 20 -10.72 -20.97 -3.13
C LEU A 20 -9.48 -20.56 -3.93
N TYR A 21 -9.39 -19.27 -4.26
CA TYR A 21 -8.12 -18.71 -4.69
C TYR A 21 -7.16 -18.88 -3.51
N HIS A 22 -6.29 -19.87 -3.58
CA HIS A 22 -5.08 -19.89 -2.78
C HIS A 22 -4.22 -18.72 -3.24
N THR A 23 -4.50 -17.54 -2.70
CA THR A 23 -3.56 -16.44 -2.76
C THR A 23 -2.33 -16.91 -1.99
N LYS A 24 -1.24 -17.11 -2.70
CA LYS A 24 0.05 -17.36 -2.06
C LYS A 24 0.31 -16.16 -1.16
N THR A 25 0.18 -16.34 0.15
CA THR A 25 0.38 -15.27 1.11
C THR A 25 1.82 -14.79 0.95
N ALA A 26 2.02 -13.60 0.44
CA ALA A 26 3.34 -12.99 0.39
C ALA A 26 3.75 -12.68 1.84
N ASN A 27 5.01 -12.97 2.17
CA ASN A 27 5.56 -12.68 3.49
C ASN A 27 6.65 -11.63 3.35
N PHE A 28 6.58 -10.58 4.17
CA PHE A 28 7.61 -9.56 4.24
C PHE A 28 8.96 -10.17 4.64
N ASN A 29 9.98 -9.95 3.83
CA ASN A 29 11.35 -10.36 4.09
C ASN A 29 12.15 -9.19 4.65
N ILE A 30 12.37 -9.19 5.96
CA ILE A 30 13.04 -8.11 6.69
C ILE A 30 14.48 -7.78 6.20
N GLU A 31 15.12 -8.69 5.47
CA GLU A 31 16.50 -8.51 5.00
C GLU A 31 16.58 -8.01 3.55
N LYS A 32 15.47 -8.11 2.80
CA LYS A 32 15.48 -7.83 1.36
C LYS A 32 14.48 -6.78 0.94
N ASP A 33 13.31 -6.75 1.59
CA ASP A 33 12.19 -5.94 1.15
C ASP A 33 12.33 -4.47 1.58
N LEU A 34 11.66 -3.60 0.87
CA LEU A 34 11.49 -2.20 1.22
C LEU A 34 10.07 -1.98 1.72
N LEU A 35 9.93 -1.40 2.89
CA LEU A 35 8.67 -0.89 3.41
C LEU A 35 8.57 0.61 3.09
N LEU A 36 7.64 1.00 2.25
CA LEU A 36 7.23 2.39 2.06
C LEU A 36 6.07 2.69 3.01
N VAL A 37 6.18 3.80 3.74
CA VAL A 37 5.12 4.27 4.63
C VAL A 37 4.66 5.65 4.14
N ASN A 38 3.48 5.66 3.55
CA ASN A 38 2.90 6.83 2.90
C ASN A 38 1.92 7.52 3.84
N TYR A 39 2.03 8.83 3.96
CA TYR A 39 1.18 9.67 4.80
C TYR A 39 0.64 10.84 3.99
N ASP A 40 -0.66 11.06 3.99
CA ASP A 40 -1.24 12.20 3.30
C ASP A 40 -1.02 13.52 4.03
N CYS A 41 -0.92 13.48 5.37
CA CYS A 41 -0.78 14.64 6.24
C CYS A 41 -1.88 15.69 6.00
N LYS A 42 -3.06 15.24 5.61
CA LYS A 42 -4.21 16.10 5.35
C LYS A 42 -5.31 15.92 6.34
N THR A 43 -5.85 16.90 6.65
CA THR A 43 -6.75 17.70 7.45
C THR A 43 -6.65 17.47 8.93
N VAL A 44 -6.25 16.30 9.39
CA VAL A 44 -6.16 15.92 10.78
C VAL A 44 -4.75 15.46 11.17
N VAL A 45 -4.50 15.32 12.46
CA VAL A 45 -3.16 15.04 13.00
C VAL A 45 -2.89 13.55 13.25
N ASP A 46 -3.75 12.68 12.78
CA ASP A 46 -3.64 11.22 12.95
C ASP A 46 -2.37 10.66 12.32
N ASP A 47 -1.98 11.15 11.14
CA ASP A 47 -0.71 10.80 10.51
C ASP A 47 0.49 11.16 11.39
N LEU A 48 0.47 12.31 12.04
CA LEU A 48 1.54 12.71 12.98
C LEU A 48 1.63 11.74 14.16
N HIS A 49 0.48 11.27 14.67
CA HIS A 49 0.46 10.23 15.71
C HIS A 49 0.97 8.88 15.17
N SER A 50 0.60 8.54 13.95
CA SER A 50 1.05 7.30 13.28
C SER A 50 2.56 7.31 13.03
N VAL A 51 3.16 8.45 12.67
CA VAL A 51 4.61 8.62 12.57
C VAL A 51 5.30 8.34 13.90
N ALA A 52 4.79 8.92 15.01
CA ALA A 52 5.36 8.68 16.34
C ALA A 52 5.24 7.22 16.77
N ALA A 53 4.12 6.57 16.48
CA ALA A 53 3.90 5.15 16.74
C ALA A 53 4.84 4.27 15.89
N PHE A 54 4.96 4.56 14.60
CA PHE A 54 5.82 3.83 13.68
C PHE A 54 7.30 3.86 14.11
N ILE A 55 7.85 5.04 14.41
CA ILE A 55 9.26 5.12 14.81
C ILE A 55 9.52 4.47 16.18
N THR A 56 8.53 4.51 17.08
CA THR A 56 8.59 3.78 18.33
C THR A 56 8.66 2.28 18.07
N LEU A 57 7.85 1.75 17.16
CA LEU A 57 7.89 0.35 16.74
C LEU A 57 9.24 0.00 16.11
N MET A 58 9.76 0.82 15.19
CA MET A 58 11.05 0.60 14.53
C MET A 58 12.24 0.64 15.50
N SER A 59 12.09 1.25 16.68
CA SER A 59 13.14 1.22 17.72
C SER A 59 13.28 -0.14 18.40
N ALA A 60 12.29 -1.01 18.29
CA ALA A 60 12.33 -2.35 18.89
C ALA A 60 13.39 -3.24 18.18
N PRO A 61 14.12 -4.09 18.92
CA PRO A 61 15.20 -4.92 18.36
C PRO A 61 14.75 -5.80 17.18
N ALA A 62 13.50 -6.27 17.21
CA ALA A 62 12.93 -7.12 16.15
C ALA A 62 12.84 -6.43 14.79
N PHE A 63 12.73 -5.09 14.77
CA PHE A 63 12.51 -4.31 13.54
C PHE A 63 13.74 -3.50 13.10
N LYS A 64 14.86 -3.58 13.82
CA LYS A 64 16.08 -2.80 13.50
C LYS A 64 16.65 -3.01 12.10
N LYS A 65 16.33 -4.16 11.47
CA LYS A 65 16.81 -4.50 10.13
C LYS A 65 15.82 -4.12 9.03
N VAL A 66 14.64 -3.64 9.37
CA VAL A 66 13.63 -3.25 8.37
C VAL A 66 14.18 -2.08 7.56
N ASN A 67 14.29 -2.29 6.25
CA ASN A 67 14.58 -1.22 5.31
C ASN A 67 13.25 -0.51 5.01
N TYR A 68 13.13 0.75 5.42
CA TYR A 68 11.91 1.54 5.19
C TYR A 68 12.23 2.91 4.63
N HIS A 69 11.24 3.55 4.05
CA HIS A 69 11.29 4.95 3.63
C HIS A 69 9.92 5.57 3.79
N ALA A 70 9.84 6.77 4.38
CA ALA A 70 8.61 7.48 4.58
C ALA A 70 8.34 8.49 3.47
N VAL A 71 7.06 8.69 3.12
CA VAL A 71 6.65 9.70 2.15
C VAL A 71 5.54 10.53 2.76
N ALA A 72 5.73 11.86 2.83
CA ALA A 72 4.72 12.82 3.24
C ALA A 72 4.00 13.40 2.02
N GLY A 73 2.71 13.74 2.17
CA GLY A 73 1.94 14.40 1.13
C GLY A 73 1.42 13.46 0.04
N THR A 74 1.16 12.20 0.39
CA THR A 74 0.63 11.19 -0.54
C THR A 74 -0.89 11.25 -0.63
N TYR A 75 -1.44 12.36 -1.11
CA TYR A 75 -2.86 12.57 -1.25
C TYR A 75 -3.28 12.68 -2.73
N GLY A 76 -4.54 12.33 -3.01
CA GLY A 76 -5.19 12.41 -4.30
C GLY A 76 -6.10 13.64 -4.42
N ILE A 77 -7.41 13.38 -4.61
CA ILE A 77 -8.43 14.44 -4.78
C ILE A 77 -8.98 14.97 -3.45
N GLN A 78 -8.44 14.54 -2.33
CA GLN A 78 -8.84 14.99 -1.00
C GLN A 78 -8.68 16.50 -0.86
N GLU A 79 -9.75 17.17 -0.47
CA GLU A 79 -9.74 18.57 -0.07
C GLU A 79 -9.14 18.77 1.32
N GLY A 80 -9.00 20.02 1.74
CA GLY A 80 -8.57 20.40 3.07
C GLY A 80 -7.10 20.81 3.16
N LEU A 81 -6.71 21.27 4.35
CA LEU A 81 -5.39 21.81 4.59
C LEU A 81 -4.36 20.70 4.75
N TYR A 82 -3.22 20.87 4.11
CA TYR A 82 -2.04 20.08 4.40
C TYR A 82 -1.42 20.55 5.71
N VAL A 83 -1.11 19.60 6.59
CA VAL A 83 -0.41 19.85 7.87
C VAL A 83 1.05 19.50 7.69
N PRO A 84 1.96 20.49 7.51
CA PRO A 84 3.36 20.20 7.23
C PRO A 84 4.02 19.40 8.36
N PRO A 85 4.47 18.15 8.09
CA PRO A 85 5.05 17.31 9.14
C PRO A 85 6.57 17.43 9.21
N ASN A 86 7.20 18.33 8.45
CA ASN A 86 8.62 18.34 8.14
C ASN A 86 9.54 18.21 9.35
N ASP A 87 9.26 18.93 10.45
CA ASP A 87 10.10 18.86 11.65
C ASP A 87 9.97 17.50 12.36
N LEU A 88 8.76 16.96 12.42
CA LEU A 88 8.51 15.62 12.96
C LEU A 88 9.17 14.55 12.10
N PHE A 89 9.07 14.66 10.77
CA PHE A 89 9.68 13.69 9.86
C PHE A 89 11.21 13.72 9.93
N ARG A 90 11.83 14.92 10.00
CA ARG A 90 13.27 15.01 10.21
C ARG A 90 13.71 14.39 11.55
N LEU A 91 12.93 14.61 12.60
CA LEU A 91 13.21 14.02 13.91
C LEU A 91 13.05 12.50 13.91
N ALA A 92 11.98 11.99 13.29
CA ALA A 92 11.64 10.58 13.28
C ALA A 92 12.49 9.76 12.30
N PHE A 93 12.73 10.28 11.09
CA PHE A 93 13.28 9.53 9.98
C PHE A 93 14.67 10.01 9.53
N GLY A 94 15.17 11.15 10.05
CA GLY A 94 16.41 11.76 9.57
C GLY A 94 16.31 12.11 8.09
N ASP A 95 17.15 11.51 7.25
CA ASP A 95 17.14 11.67 5.78
C ASP A 95 16.29 10.61 5.07
N ASN A 96 15.66 9.69 5.84
CA ASN A 96 14.97 8.53 5.28
C ASN A 96 13.50 8.81 4.98
N TRP A 97 13.23 9.96 4.40
CA TRP A 97 11.89 10.37 3.97
C TRP A 97 11.93 11.29 2.76
N THR A 98 10.78 11.50 2.15
CA THR A 98 10.60 12.34 0.97
C THR A 98 9.30 13.13 1.08
N ASP A 99 9.31 14.39 0.62
CA ASP A 99 8.15 15.28 0.62
C ASP A 99 7.53 15.30 -0.79
N ALA A 100 6.38 14.64 -0.94
CA ALA A 100 5.63 14.63 -2.19
C ALA A 100 4.70 15.85 -2.32
N HIS A 101 4.38 16.52 -1.21
CA HIS A 101 3.62 17.78 -1.23
C HIS A 101 4.42 18.90 -1.87
N GLU A 102 5.72 18.99 -1.53
CA GLU A 102 6.59 20.02 -2.11
C GLU A 102 6.80 19.80 -3.62
N ASN A 103 7.10 18.55 -4.02
CA ASN A 103 7.29 18.20 -5.43
C ASN A 103 7.06 16.70 -5.67
N LEU A 104 5.89 16.39 -6.19
CA LEU A 104 5.47 15.00 -6.46
C LEU A 104 6.43 14.27 -7.43
N GLU A 105 6.83 14.92 -8.52
CA GLU A 105 7.68 14.30 -9.55
C GLU A 105 9.06 13.93 -8.97
N ASN A 106 9.68 14.85 -8.24
CA ASN A 106 10.95 14.59 -7.58
C ASN A 106 10.83 13.51 -6.50
N ALA A 107 9.72 13.49 -5.75
CA ALA A 107 9.46 12.47 -4.75
C ALA A 107 9.33 11.08 -5.38
N VAL A 108 8.55 10.96 -6.45
CA VAL A 108 8.42 9.71 -7.21
C VAL A 108 9.77 9.27 -7.76
N ALA A 109 10.54 10.17 -8.36
CA ALA A 109 11.86 9.85 -8.90
C ALA A 109 12.82 9.32 -7.83
N ARG A 110 12.83 9.94 -6.64
CA ARG A 110 13.68 9.53 -5.51
C ARG A 110 13.26 8.15 -4.98
N VAL A 111 11.98 7.92 -4.74
CA VAL A 111 11.47 6.64 -4.25
C VAL A 111 11.64 5.54 -5.29
N LYS A 112 11.48 5.85 -6.58
CA LYS A 112 11.74 4.92 -7.69
C LYS A 112 13.17 4.35 -7.64
N VAL A 113 14.17 5.18 -7.33
CA VAL A 113 15.57 4.71 -7.18
C VAL A 113 15.69 3.65 -6.08
N LEU A 114 15.06 3.89 -4.93
CA LEU A 114 15.06 2.93 -3.81
C LEU A 114 14.34 1.64 -4.19
N ALA A 115 13.17 1.75 -4.79
CA ALA A 115 12.38 0.62 -5.25
C ALA A 115 13.14 -0.23 -6.29
N LYS A 116 13.75 0.40 -7.30
CA LYS A 116 14.57 -0.31 -8.31
C LYS A 116 15.74 -1.05 -7.69
N LYS A 117 16.43 -0.45 -6.72
CA LYS A 117 17.53 -1.11 -5.98
C LYS A 117 17.04 -2.35 -5.24
N THR A 118 15.89 -2.26 -4.57
CA THR A 118 15.28 -3.38 -3.86
C THR A 118 14.87 -4.50 -4.81
N LEU A 119 14.15 -4.16 -5.89
CA LEU A 119 13.72 -5.14 -6.91
C LEU A 119 14.90 -5.86 -7.57
N ALA A 120 15.98 -5.14 -7.87
CA ALA A 120 17.21 -5.71 -8.43
C ALA A 120 17.89 -6.67 -7.45
N SER A 121 17.76 -6.45 -6.14
CA SER A 121 18.27 -7.33 -5.07
C SER A 121 17.32 -8.47 -4.70
N GLN A 122 16.31 -8.74 -5.51
CA GLN A 122 15.28 -9.77 -5.31
C GLN A 122 14.42 -9.54 -4.05
N GLY A 123 14.31 -8.30 -3.57
CA GLY A 123 13.35 -7.88 -2.55
C GLY A 123 12.06 -7.38 -3.17
N ASP A 124 10.99 -7.38 -2.41
CA ASP A 124 9.68 -6.84 -2.80
C ASP A 124 9.46 -5.45 -2.19
N ILE A 125 8.50 -4.73 -2.72
CA ILE A 125 8.10 -3.42 -2.20
C ILE A 125 6.76 -3.59 -1.48
N TRP A 126 6.73 -3.21 -0.22
CA TRP A 126 5.52 -3.19 0.59
C TRP A 126 5.16 -1.75 0.89
N ILE A 127 3.92 -1.38 0.59
CA ILE A 127 3.43 -0.01 0.74
C ILE A 127 2.32 -0.02 1.78
N ALA A 128 2.59 0.58 2.94
CA ALA A 128 1.58 0.94 3.91
C ALA A 128 1.03 2.32 3.53
N ASP A 129 -0.11 2.31 2.85
CA ASP A 129 -0.70 3.52 2.26
C ASP A 129 -1.72 4.12 3.24
N ALA A 130 -1.24 4.98 4.16
CA ALA A 130 -2.09 5.70 5.11
C ALA A 130 -2.71 6.97 4.49
N GLY A 131 -2.26 7.34 3.29
CA GLY A 131 -2.85 8.35 2.44
C GLY A 131 -3.65 7.75 1.28
N GLN A 132 -3.70 8.44 0.15
CA GLN A 132 -4.36 7.99 -1.05
C GLN A 132 -3.37 7.34 -2.01
N SER A 133 -3.86 6.40 -2.83
CA SER A 133 -3.03 5.60 -3.74
C SER A 133 -2.51 6.37 -4.97
N ASP A 134 -2.69 7.69 -5.06
CA ASP A 134 -2.23 8.49 -6.22
C ASP A 134 -0.71 8.52 -6.35
N PHE A 135 0.01 8.66 -5.23
CA PHE A 135 1.47 8.55 -5.22
C PHE A 135 1.92 7.15 -5.62
N THR A 136 1.27 6.12 -5.07
CA THR A 136 1.54 4.72 -5.41
C THR A 136 1.32 4.44 -6.89
N ALA A 137 0.23 4.97 -7.48
CA ALA A 137 -0.04 4.86 -8.91
C ALA A 137 1.07 5.50 -9.76
N ALA A 138 1.52 6.71 -9.40
CA ALA A 138 2.60 7.39 -10.10
C ALA A 138 3.91 6.58 -10.03
N LEU A 139 4.27 6.09 -8.84
CA LEU A 139 5.46 5.26 -8.65
C LEU A 139 5.41 3.96 -9.47
N VAL A 140 4.28 3.25 -9.45
CA VAL A 140 4.13 1.98 -10.17
C VAL A 140 4.19 2.20 -11.68
N LYS A 141 3.56 3.26 -12.23
CA LYS A 141 3.65 3.63 -13.65
C LYS A 141 5.09 3.84 -14.09
N GLU A 142 5.86 4.57 -13.31
CA GLU A 142 7.27 4.83 -13.57
C GLU A 142 8.14 3.56 -13.46
N LEU A 143 7.85 2.67 -12.51
CA LEU A 143 8.56 1.39 -12.39
C LEU A 143 8.25 0.46 -13.56
N GLN A 144 7.01 0.41 -14.03
CA GLN A 144 6.62 -0.39 -15.19
C GLN A 144 7.30 0.11 -16.48
N ALA A 145 7.40 1.43 -16.64
CA ALA A 145 8.09 2.03 -17.79
C ALA A 145 9.60 1.71 -17.79
N ASP A 146 10.24 1.76 -16.62
CA ASP A 146 11.68 1.50 -16.48
C ASP A 146 12.04 0.00 -16.48
N LEU A 147 11.12 -0.89 -16.11
CA LEU A 147 11.34 -2.32 -15.91
C LEU A 147 10.28 -3.16 -16.62
N PRO A 148 10.13 -3.04 -17.96
CA PRO A 148 9.04 -3.66 -18.69
C PRO A 148 9.06 -5.21 -18.67
N GLU A 149 10.23 -5.80 -18.44
CA GLU A 149 10.40 -7.25 -18.35
C GLU A 149 10.06 -7.83 -16.97
N LEU A 150 9.89 -6.97 -15.96
CA LEU A 150 9.58 -7.41 -14.60
C LEU A 150 8.06 -7.44 -14.36
N ASN A 151 7.57 -8.56 -13.84
CA ASN A 151 6.18 -8.65 -13.40
C ASN A 151 6.01 -7.86 -12.07
N ILE A 152 5.86 -6.55 -12.21
CA ILE A 152 5.74 -5.60 -11.10
C ILE A 152 4.56 -5.94 -10.18
N SER A 153 3.45 -6.42 -10.74
CA SER A 153 2.23 -6.70 -9.97
C SER A 153 2.41 -7.77 -8.90
N GLN A 154 3.38 -8.65 -9.05
CA GLN A 154 3.70 -9.70 -8.07
C GLN A 154 4.77 -9.28 -7.05
N ARG A 155 5.35 -8.11 -7.23
CA ARG A 155 6.49 -7.63 -6.45
C ARG A 155 6.18 -6.37 -5.64
N ILE A 156 5.00 -5.77 -5.87
CA ILE A 156 4.52 -4.63 -5.11
C ILE A 156 3.24 -5.03 -4.37
N HIS A 157 3.28 -4.92 -3.05
CA HIS A 157 2.19 -5.26 -2.14
C HIS A 157 1.69 -3.98 -1.48
N VAL A 158 0.41 -3.68 -1.63
CA VAL A 158 -0.21 -2.48 -1.07
C VAL A 158 -1.16 -2.87 0.05
N VAL A 159 -1.02 -2.20 1.18
CA VAL A 159 -1.95 -2.25 2.31
C VAL A 159 -2.56 -0.86 2.45
N GLN A 160 -3.75 -0.70 1.91
CA GLN A 160 -4.48 0.56 1.96
C GLN A 160 -5.19 0.70 3.30
N HIS A 161 -5.06 1.88 3.91
CA HIS A 161 -5.79 2.24 5.11
C HIS A 161 -7.14 2.84 4.75
N SER A 162 -8.21 2.13 5.11
CA SER A 162 -9.62 2.53 5.08
C SER A 162 -10.28 2.73 3.69
N ASP A 163 -11.57 2.45 3.64
CA ASP A 163 -12.42 2.71 2.46
C ASP A 163 -12.47 4.21 2.13
N TRP A 164 -12.39 5.08 3.15
CA TRP A 164 -12.41 6.52 2.92
C TRP A 164 -11.21 7.01 2.09
N ASN A 165 -10.01 6.49 2.33
CA ASN A 165 -8.84 6.83 1.52
C ASN A 165 -8.99 6.34 0.06
N GLU A 166 -9.69 5.21 -0.16
CA GLU A 166 -10.04 4.80 -1.51
C GLU A 166 -11.01 5.79 -2.19
N GLU A 167 -12.04 6.26 -1.45
CA GLU A 167 -13.05 7.19 -1.98
C GLU A 167 -12.46 8.55 -2.40
N VAL A 168 -11.38 8.99 -1.74
CA VAL A 168 -10.71 10.26 -2.04
C VAL A 168 -9.41 10.09 -2.85
N THR A 169 -9.13 8.88 -3.31
CA THR A 169 -8.15 8.63 -4.37
C THR A 169 -8.77 8.96 -5.73
N ALA A 170 -7.99 9.48 -6.68
CA ALA A 170 -8.47 9.64 -8.05
C ALA A 170 -8.88 8.26 -8.61
N PRO A 171 -10.13 8.09 -9.11
CA PRO A 171 -10.69 6.78 -9.45
C PRO A 171 -9.83 5.97 -10.42
N GLU A 172 -9.23 6.63 -11.41
CA GLU A 172 -8.36 6.01 -12.40
C GLU A 172 -7.04 5.52 -11.78
N ASN A 173 -6.54 6.20 -10.75
CA ASN A 173 -5.33 5.78 -10.03
C ASN A 173 -5.63 4.61 -9.10
N LEU A 174 -6.76 4.63 -8.40
CA LEU A 174 -7.19 3.50 -7.56
C LEU A 174 -7.37 2.22 -8.38
N GLU A 175 -8.09 2.32 -9.51
CA GLU A 175 -8.28 1.18 -10.43
C GLU A 175 -6.93 0.67 -10.95
N PHE A 176 -6.04 1.59 -11.33
CA PHE A 176 -4.71 1.24 -11.79
C PHE A 176 -3.91 0.49 -10.73
N VAL A 177 -3.88 0.95 -9.48
CA VAL A 177 -3.15 0.31 -8.39
C VAL A 177 -3.72 -1.07 -8.09
N LYS A 178 -5.04 -1.21 -7.94
CA LYS A 178 -5.72 -2.50 -7.72
C LYS A 178 -5.42 -3.52 -8.82
N LYS A 179 -5.27 -3.09 -10.06
CA LYS A 179 -4.97 -3.97 -11.20
C LYS A 179 -3.49 -4.34 -11.32
N ASN A 180 -2.58 -3.46 -10.90
CA ASN A 180 -1.15 -3.58 -11.20
C ASN A 180 -0.29 -3.86 -9.97
N THR A 181 -0.90 -4.14 -8.83
CA THR A 181 -0.21 -4.54 -7.60
C THR A 181 -0.93 -5.70 -6.92
N THR A 182 -0.34 -6.26 -5.88
CA THR A 182 -1.05 -7.11 -4.91
C THR A 182 -1.67 -6.19 -3.87
N TYR A 183 -2.99 -5.97 -3.98
CA TYR A 183 -3.75 -4.99 -3.20
C TYR A 183 -4.65 -5.67 -2.18
#